data_ceb4ac64a7549d759c0a080b3f110a39
#
_entry.id   ceb4ac64a7549d759c0a080b3f110a39
#
_cell.length_a   1.000
_cell.length_b   1.000
_cell.length_c   1.000
_cell.angle_alpha   90.00
_cell.angle_beta   90.00
_cell.angle_gamma   90.00
#
_symmetry.space_group_name_H-M   'P 1'
#
loop_
_entity.id
_entity.type
_entity.pdbx_description
1 polymer ?
#
loop_
_entity_poly.entity_id
_entity_poly.type
_entity_poly.pdbx_seq_one_letter_code
_entity_poly.pdbx_strand_id
1 'polypeptide(L)'
;DLDKRYKTRKAAIDIENIKLAQENTRKSLQTQYLNATNDLMNNQRNFKKQKDNYLLAEDVYTVTMERYREGIASMTEVLQDEMQMSEAQNSYISAHYSYRVTTLLLLKLTGQIDTLVK
;
A
#
# COMPACT_ATOMS: atom_id res chain seq x y z
N ASP A 1 34.03 24.53 41.32
CA ASP A 1 33.45 23.21 41.62
C ASP A 1 31.94 23.13 41.28
N LEU A 2 31.19 24.21 41.50
CA LEU A 2 29.79 24.36 41.11
C LEU A 2 29.61 24.28 39.57
N ASP A 3 30.52 24.88 38.81
CA ASP A 3 30.50 24.89 37.35
C ASP A 3 30.73 23.48 36.78
N LYS A 4 31.62 22.71 37.39
CA LYS A 4 31.89 21.32 37.03
C LYS A 4 30.67 20.41 37.30
N ARG A 5 30.00 20.61 38.40
CA ARG A 5 28.76 19.91 38.77
C ARG A 5 27.62 20.26 37.84
N TYR A 6 27.50 21.53 37.49
CA TYR A 6 26.50 22.00 36.53
C TYR A 6 26.71 21.38 35.13
N LYS A 7 27.93 21.38 34.61
CA LYS A 7 28.30 20.77 33.35
C LYS A 7 28.03 19.26 33.30
N THR A 8 28.36 18.55 34.39
CA THR A 8 28.10 17.10 34.50
C THR A 8 26.60 16.80 34.51
N ARG A 9 25.82 17.59 35.28
CA ARG A 9 24.38 17.44 35.36
C ARG A 9 23.67 17.75 34.02
N LYS A 10 24.13 18.81 33.33
CA LYS A 10 23.66 19.18 32.03
C LYS A 10 23.94 18.07 30.99
N ALA A 11 25.14 17.52 31.00
CA ALA A 11 25.50 16.41 30.13
C ALA A 11 24.65 15.16 30.39
N ALA A 12 24.35 14.83 31.64
CA ALA A 12 23.47 13.72 31.98
C ALA A 12 22.04 13.92 31.52
N ILE A 13 21.50 15.13 31.61
CA ILE A 13 20.17 15.49 31.10
C ILE A 13 20.14 15.43 29.59
N ASP A 14 21.18 15.91 28.91
CA ASP A 14 21.29 15.86 27.44
C ASP A 14 21.32 14.42 26.92
N ILE A 15 22.04 13.52 27.60
CA ILE A 15 22.09 12.08 27.30
C ILE A 15 20.69 11.46 27.47
N GLU A 16 20.00 11.77 28.55
CA GLU A 16 18.65 11.27 28.81
C GLU A 16 17.66 11.74 27.76
N ASN A 17 17.72 13.02 27.34
CA ASN A 17 16.91 13.57 26.26
C ASN A 17 17.18 12.89 24.92
N ILE A 18 18.43 12.56 24.60
CA ILE A 18 18.80 11.81 23.41
C ILE A 18 18.21 10.40 23.44
N LYS A 19 18.29 9.71 24.58
CA LYS A 19 17.70 8.38 24.76
C LYS A 19 16.19 8.39 24.58
N LEU A 20 15.50 9.38 25.16
CA LEU A 20 14.05 9.55 25.00
C LEU A 20 13.67 9.84 23.54
N ALA A 21 14.43 10.68 22.84
CA ALA A 21 14.22 10.97 21.43
C ALA A 21 14.41 9.71 20.55
N GLN A 22 15.44 8.90 20.84
CA GLN A 22 15.67 7.62 20.15
C GLN A 22 14.53 6.63 20.39
N GLU A 23 14.03 6.52 21.63
CA GLU A 23 12.91 5.64 21.94
C GLU A 23 11.61 6.08 21.26
N ASN A 24 11.33 7.38 21.23
CA ASN A 24 10.18 7.94 20.51
C ASN A 24 10.27 7.67 19.00
N THR A 25 11.46 7.80 18.42
CA THR A 25 11.71 7.47 17.01
C THR A 25 11.48 6.00 16.75
N ARG A 26 11.97 5.12 17.61
CA ARG A 26 11.76 3.66 17.51
C ARG A 26 10.28 3.30 17.57
N LYS A 27 9.53 3.85 18.53
CA LYS A 27 8.07 3.64 18.66
C LYS A 27 7.32 4.14 17.42
N SER A 28 7.68 5.31 16.90
CA SER A 28 7.10 5.87 15.69
C SER A 28 7.33 4.97 14.48
N LEU A 29 8.55 4.45 14.30
CA LEU A 29 8.87 3.52 13.21
C LEU A 29 8.15 2.18 13.35
N GLN A 30 8.01 1.65 14.57
CA GLN A 30 7.21 0.44 14.81
C GLN A 30 5.74 0.62 14.44
N THR A 31 5.15 1.77 14.78
CA THR A 31 3.77 2.11 14.43
C THR A 31 3.62 2.26 12.91
N GLN A 32 4.54 2.94 12.25
CA GLN A 32 4.56 3.08 10.79
C GLN A 32 4.70 1.72 10.10
N TYR A 33 5.57 0.85 10.60
CA TYR A 33 5.74 -0.50 10.09
C TYR A 33 4.46 -1.33 10.22
N LEU A 34 3.80 -1.29 11.38
CA LEU A 34 2.54 -2.00 11.60
C LEU A 34 1.43 -1.50 10.65
N ASN A 35 1.30 -0.18 10.53
CA ASN A 35 0.34 0.43 9.61
C ASN A 35 0.65 0.06 8.15
N ALA A 36 1.92 0.12 7.74
CA ALA A 36 2.34 -0.25 6.39
C ALA A 36 2.08 -1.73 6.08
N THR A 37 2.25 -2.62 7.07
CA THR A 37 1.93 -4.04 6.94
C THR A 37 0.43 -4.25 6.74
N ASN A 38 -0.42 -3.58 7.51
CA ASN A 38 -1.86 -3.64 7.38
C ASN A 38 -2.32 -3.09 6.02
N ASP A 39 -1.75 -1.96 5.58
CA ASP A 39 -2.03 -1.38 4.27
C ASP A 39 -1.62 -2.31 3.13
N LEU A 40 -0.46 -2.96 3.25
CA LEU A 40 -0.01 -3.96 2.29
C LEU A 40 -1.00 -5.12 2.16
N MET A 41 -1.46 -5.67 3.28
CA MET A 41 -2.44 -6.76 3.28
C MET A 41 -3.77 -6.34 2.64
N ASN A 42 -4.26 -5.16 2.98
CA ASN A 42 -5.50 -4.61 2.42
C ASN A 42 -5.38 -4.35 0.92
N ASN A 43 -4.27 -3.76 0.48
CA ASN A 43 -4.02 -3.48 -0.93
C ASN A 43 -3.80 -4.78 -1.74
N GLN A 44 -3.17 -5.79 -1.15
CA GLN A 44 -3.03 -7.11 -1.78
C GLN A 44 -4.39 -7.78 -2.01
N ARG A 45 -5.28 -7.74 -1.02
CA ARG A 45 -6.65 -8.26 -1.15
C ARG A 45 -7.44 -7.49 -2.20
N ASN A 46 -7.35 -6.17 -2.18
CA ASN A 46 -8.01 -5.34 -3.17
C ASN A 46 -7.49 -5.58 -4.59
N PHE A 47 -6.18 -5.71 -4.74
CA PHE A 47 -5.56 -6.06 -6.02
C PHE A 47 -6.11 -7.38 -6.58
N LYS A 48 -6.16 -8.42 -5.74
CA LYS A 48 -6.72 -9.72 -6.14
C LYS A 48 -8.19 -9.60 -6.55
N LYS A 49 -8.99 -8.90 -5.74
CA LYS A 49 -10.41 -8.66 -6.02
C LYS A 49 -10.61 -7.94 -7.35
N GLN A 50 -9.87 -6.87 -7.61
CA GLN A 50 -10.01 -6.10 -8.85
C GLN A 50 -9.51 -6.88 -10.06
N LYS A 51 -8.49 -7.72 -9.90
CA LYS A 51 -8.05 -8.65 -10.95
C LYS A 51 -9.17 -9.64 -11.32
N ASP A 52 -9.79 -10.26 -10.33
CA ASP A 52 -10.87 -11.22 -10.55
C ASP A 52 -12.09 -10.54 -11.21
N ASN A 53 -12.42 -9.32 -10.79
CA ASN A 53 -13.48 -8.52 -11.40
C ASN A 53 -13.18 -8.18 -12.87
N TYR A 54 -11.94 -7.80 -13.18
CA TYR A 54 -11.54 -7.53 -14.57
C TYR A 54 -11.64 -8.78 -15.45
N LEU A 55 -11.13 -9.93 -14.97
CA LEU A 55 -11.23 -11.19 -15.72
C LEU A 55 -12.68 -11.60 -15.98
N LEU A 56 -13.55 -11.44 -14.98
CA LEU A 56 -14.99 -11.69 -15.16
C LEU A 56 -15.62 -10.76 -16.20
N ALA A 57 -15.31 -9.47 -16.15
CA ALA A 57 -15.82 -8.50 -17.12
C ALA A 57 -15.32 -8.79 -18.55
N GLU A 58 -14.07 -9.23 -18.71
CA GLU A 58 -13.50 -9.66 -19.97
C GLU A 58 -14.22 -10.90 -20.53
N ASP A 59 -14.51 -11.88 -19.69
CA ASP A 59 -15.28 -13.07 -20.08
C ASP A 59 -16.70 -12.69 -20.52
N VAL A 60 -17.38 -11.83 -19.78
CA VAL A 60 -18.73 -11.34 -20.11
C VAL A 60 -18.71 -10.64 -21.47
N TYR A 61 -17.78 -9.71 -21.67
CA TYR A 61 -17.63 -9.01 -22.96
C TYR A 61 -17.40 -9.99 -24.11
N THR A 62 -16.53 -10.98 -23.92
CA THR A 62 -16.22 -11.99 -24.95
C THR A 62 -17.45 -12.79 -25.34
N VAL A 63 -18.22 -13.26 -24.35
CA VAL A 63 -19.47 -14.02 -24.59
C VAL A 63 -20.51 -13.14 -25.28
N THR A 64 -20.67 -11.88 -24.87
CA THR A 64 -21.62 -10.97 -25.52
C THR A 64 -21.22 -10.65 -26.96
N MET A 65 -19.93 -10.51 -27.23
CA MET A 65 -19.41 -10.31 -28.59
C MET A 65 -19.70 -11.52 -29.48
N GLU A 66 -19.54 -12.74 -28.99
CA GLU A 66 -19.88 -13.96 -29.70
C GLU A 66 -21.38 -14.02 -30.02
N ARG A 67 -22.23 -13.76 -29.00
CA ARG A 67 -23.69 -13.69 -29.18
C ARG A 67 -24.11 -12.60 -30.17
N TYR A 68 -23.42 -11.48 -30.21
CA TYR A 68 -23.65 -10.45 -31.21
C TYR A 68 -23.32 -10.94 -32.61
N ARG A 69 -22.22 -11.63 -32.81
CA ARG A 69 -21.85 -12.23 -34.12
C ARG A 69 -22.89 -13.25 -34.63
N GLU A 70 -23.53 -13.94 -33.69
CA GLU A 70 -24.62 -14.89 -33.98
C GLU A 70 -25.99 -14.20 -34.16
N GLY A 71 -26.08 -12.89 -34.00
CA GLY A 71 -27.31 -12.13 -34.10
C GLY A 71 -28.25 -12.26 -32.88
N ILE A 72 -27.74 -12.76 -31.74
CA ILE A 72 -28.51 -12.99 -30.51
C ILE A 72 -28.45 -11.79 -29.56
N ALA A 73 -27.31 -11.08 -29.51
CA ALA A 73 -27.13 -9.88 -28.72
C ALA A 73 -27.13 -8.62 -29.58
N SER A 74 -27.47 -7.48 -28.98
CA SER A 74 -27.44 -6.18 -29.63
C SER A 74 -26.06 -5.51 -29.51
N MET A 75 -25.77 -4.54 -30.39
CA MET A 75 -24.57 -3.72 -30.31
C MET A 75 -24.55 -2.88 -29.01
N THR A 76 -25.71 -2.50 -28.53
CA THR A 76 -25.82 -1.77 -27.24
C THR A 76 -25.33 -2.61 -26.07
N GLU A 77 -25.65 -3.91 -26.03
CA GLU A 77 -25.14 -4.84 -25.02
C GLU A 77 -23.62 -4.97 -25.11
N VAL A 78 -23.06 -5.11 -26.29
CA VAL A 78 -21.60 -5.17 -26.52
C VAL A 78 -20.90 -3.92 -25.98
N LEU A 79 -21.40 -2.73 -26.33
CA LEU A 79 -20.82 -1.46 -25.88
C LEU A 79 -20.92 -1.29 -24.36
N GLN A 80 -22.01 -1.75 -23.77
CA GLN A 80 -22.20 -1.70 -22.31
C GLN A 80 -21.19 -2.61 -21.61
N ASP A 81 -20.99 -3.82 -22.09
CA ASP A 81 -20.03 -4.76 -21.50
C ASP A 81 -18.58 -4.32 -21.74
N GLU A 82 -18.28 -3.70 -22.89
CA GLU A 82 -16.98 -3.08 -23.17
C GLU A 82 -16.67 -1.94 -22.17
N MET A 83 -17.65 -1.10 -21.85
CA MET A 83 -17.51 -0.05 -20.83
C MET A 83 -17.23 -0.64 -19.45
N GLN A 84 -17.99 -1.67 -19.06
CA GLN A 84 -17.79 -2.34 -17.77
C GLN A 84 -16.41 -3.01 -17.67
N MET A 85 -15.96 -3.66 -18.75
CA MET A 85 -14.62 -4.23 -18.82
C MET A 85 -13.54 -3.15 -18.69
N SER A 86 -13.69 -2.02 -19.36
CA SER A 86 -12.75 -0.90 -19.27
C SER A 86 -12.68 -0.29 -17.89
N GLU A 87 -13.82 -0.14 -17.21
CA GLU A 87 -13.88 0.35 -15.82
C GLU A 87 -13.21 -0.65 -14.85
N ALA A 88 -13.47 -1.94 -15.02
CA ALA A 88 -12.83 -2.99 -14.24
C ALA A 88 -11.32 -3.04 -14.46
N GLN A 89 -10.86 -2.84 -15.70
CA GLN A 89 -9.45 -2.76 -16.06
C GLN A 89 -8.76 -1.57 -15.38
N ASN A 90 -9.37 -0.40 -15.39
CA ASN A 90 -8.85 0.79 -14.71
C ASN A 90 -8.76 0.58 -13.20
N SER A 91 -9.77 -0.06 -12.60
CA SER A 91 -9.75 -0.40 -11.17
C SER A 91 -8.66 -1.41 -10.82
N TYR A 92 -8.45 -2.39 -11.68
CA TYR A 92 -7.35 -3.36 -11.54
C TYR A 92 -5.98 -2.70 -11.61
N ILE A 93 -5.76 -1.82 -12.60
CA ILE A 93 -4.49 -1.08 -12.76
C ILE A 93 -4.22 -0.20 -11.53
N SER A 94 -5.23 0.53 -11.06
CA SER A 94 -5.14 1.36 -9.85
C SER A 94 -4.79 0.55 -8.60
N ALA A 95 -5.45 -0.59 -8.41
CA ALA A 95 -5.20 -1.48 -7.29
C ALA A 95 -3.79 -2.09 -7.36
N HIS A 96 -3.31 -2.45 -8.54
CA HIS A 96 -1.94 -2.93 -8.77
C HIS A 96 -0.91 -1.86 -8.40
N TYR A 97 -1.13 -0.63 -8.83
CA TYR A 97 -0.26 0.50 -8.48
C TYR A 97 -0.20 0.71 -6.96
N SER A 98 -1.35 0.76 -6.29
CA SER A 98 -1.41 0.92 -4.83
C SER A 98 -0.70 -0.21 -4.08
N TYR A 99 -0.88 -1.44 -4.52
CA TYR A 99 -0.16 -2.59 -3.96
C TYR A 99 1.36 -2.45 -4.11
N ARG A 100 1.83 -2.03 -5.28
CA ARG A 100 3.27 -1.80 -5.54
C ARG A 100 3.84 -0.68 -4.66
N VAL A 101 3.14 0.44 -4.55
CA VAL A 101 3.55 1.56 -3.69
C VAL A 101 3.66 1.13 -2.23
N THR A 102 2.68 0.38 -1.73
CA THR A 102 2.70 -0.13 -0.35
C THR A 102 3.85 -1.11 -0.12
N THR A 103 4.15 -1.96 -1.09
CA THR A 103 5.30 -2.88 -1.03
C THR A 103 6.63 -2.11 -0.92
N LEU A 104 6.82 -1.08 -1.73
CA LEU A 104 8.02 -0.23 -1.68
C LEU A 104 8.14 0.54 -0.37
N LEU A 105 7.02 1.05 0.15
CA LEU A 105 7.00 1.73 1.45
C LEU A 105 7.41 0.78 2.59
N LEU A 106 6.90 -0.44 2.60
CA LEU A 106 7.27 -1.45 3.60
C LEU A 106 8.77 -1.80 3.52
N LEU A 107 9.31 -1.96 2.32
CA LEU A 107 10.74 -2.21 2.13
C LEU A 107 11.61 -1.05 2.64
N LYS A 108 11.19 0.18 2.39
CA LYS A 108 11.85 1.39 2.91
C LYS A 108 11.85 1.42 4.44
N LEU A 109 10.71 1.15 5.07
CA LEU A 109 10.59 1.13 6.54
C LEU A 109 11.41 0.00 7.16
N THR A 110 11.46 -1.16 6.56
CA THR A 110 12.30 -2.29 7.00
C THR A 110 13.78 -1.90 6.97
N GLY A 111 14.27 -1.26 5.92
CA GLY A 111 15.62 -0.74 5.82
C GLY A 111 15.95 0.32 6.90
N GLN A 112 15.03 1.21 7.22
CA GLN A 112 15.18 2.21 8.28
C GLN A 112 15.26 1.58 9.67
N ILE A 113 14.46 0.56 9.96
CA ILE A 113 14.49 -0.17 11.24
C ILE A 113 15.81 -0.92 11.40
N ASP A 114 16.29 -1.56 10.37
CA ASP A 114 17.59 -2.28 10.37
C ASP A 114 18.77 -1.34 10.68
N THR A 115 18.72 -0.11 10.21
CA THR A 115 19.77 0.89 10.52
C THR A 115 19.75 1.36 11.97
N LEU A 116 18.60 1.31 12.65
CA LEU A 116 18.49 1.69 14.07
C LEU A 116 18.93 0.58 15.02
N VAL A 117 18.83 -0.67 14.61
CA VAL A 117 19.20 -1.85 15.41
C VAL A 117 20.72 -2.08 15.39
N LYS A 118 21.42 -1.61 14.39
CA LYS A 118 22.89 -1.64 14.26
C LYS A 118 23.55 -0.48 14.99
#